data_94e858ca86332db909f7bd92ef494c41
#
_entry.id   94e858ca86332db909f7bd92ef494c41
#
_cell.length_a   1.000
_cell.length_b   1.000
_cell.length_c   1.000
_cell.angle_alpha   90.00
_cell.angle_beta   90.00
_cell.angle_gamma   90.00
#
_symmetry.space_group_name_H-M   'P 1'
#
loop_
_entity.id
_entity.type
_entity.pdbx_description
1 polymer ?
#
loop_
_entity_poly.entity_id
_entity_poly.type
_entity_poly.pdbx_seq_one_letter_code
_entity_poly.pdbx_strand_id
1 'polypeptide(L)'
;MIDYVGVCNTVDWSKLILDIADQLPAEIGPKHKAGDPLPGLNQVTDMWAKAGYKTPDLGGTVSWDMFFPGVNFDQSVADKFAEYVGLKDINSCWISRIWPGYFAPIHWDVNDNEIELANQPDKLRWHCHIGKPEFGHVFIADDKCLYNQPQGATYQWSSRKLWHAGTNCGLTPKYILNIW
;
A
#
# COMPACT_ATOMS: atom_id res chain seq x y z
N MET A 1 -0.99 16.40 -3.66
CA MET A 1 0.08 16.19 -4.66
C MET A 1 1.00 15.11 -4.14
N ILE A 2 1.49 14.22 -4.99
CA ILE A 2 2.49 13.20 -4.66
C ILE A 2 3.87 13.67 -5.10
N ASP A 3 4.87 13.55 -4.23
CA ASP A 3 6.24 14.00 -4.46
C ASP A 3 7.21 12.81 -4.48
N TYR A 4 8.16 12.83 -5.43
CA TYR A 4 9.23 11.85 -5.47
C TYR A 4 10.33 12.23 -4.47
N VAL A 5 10.65 11.29 -3.55
CA VAL A 5 11.66 11.49 -2.50
C VAL A 5 13.05 11.04 -2.99
N GLY A 6 13.12 9.94 -3.72
CA GLY A 6 14.38 9.34 -4.17
C GLY A 6 14.31 7.82 -4.20
N VAL A 7 15.49 7.19 -4.26
CA VAL A 7 15.63 5.73 -4.19
C VAL A 7 16.24 5.34 -2.85
N CYS A 8 15.49 4.59 -2.05
CA CYS A 8 15.96 4.06 -0.79
C CYS A 8 16.87 2.83 -1.04
N ASN A 9 18.15 2.98 -0.71
CA ASN A 9 19.17 1.93 -0.82
C ASN A 9 19.67 1.46 0.57
N THR A 10 19.05 1.89 1.65
CA THR A 10 19.45 1.52 3.02
C THR A 10 18.96 0.14 3.44
N VAL A 11 18.03 -0.43 2.66
CA VAL A 11 17.44 -1.75 2.87
C VAL A 11 17.78 -2.67 1.70
N ASP A 12 18.15 -3.91 1.97
CA ASP A 12 18.26 -4.96 0.94
C ASP A 12 16.86 -5.48 0.59
N TRP A 13 16.21 -4.78 -0.35
CA TRP A 13 14.86 -5.11 -0.80
C TRP A 13 14.75 -6.49 -1.44
N SER A 14 15.81 -6.93 -2.15
CA SER A 14 15.80 -8.23 -2.81
C SER A 14 15.81 -9.36 -1.79
N LYS A 15 16.63 -9.24 -0.73
CA LYS A 15 16.62 -10.18 0.37
C LYS A 15 15.28 -10.20 1.09
N LEU A 16 14.75 -9.03 1.42
CA LEU A 16 13.44 -8.92 2.10
C LEU A 16 12.33 -9.62 1.31
N ILE A 17 12.27 -9.41 -0.02
CA ILE A 17 11.26 -10.07 -0.87
C ILE A 17 11.44 -11.58 -0.84
N LEU A 18 12.67 -12.10 -0.89
CA LEU A 18 12.93 -13.54 -0.77
C LEU A 18 12.46 -14.09 0.58
N ASP A 19 12.72 -13.34 1.66
CA ASP A 19 12.34 -13.74 3.02
C ASP A 19 10.80 -13.85 3.20
N ILE A 20 10.00 -13.05 2.48
CA ILE A 20 8.53 -13.03 2.60
C ILE A 20 7.79 -13.72 1.43
N ALA A 21 8.48 -14.09 0.36
CA ALA A 21 7.84 -14.58 -0.88
C ALA A 21 6.94 -15.81 -0.64
N ASP A 22 7.41 -16.75 0.16
CA ASP A 22 6.73 -18.01 0.45
C ASP A 22 5.94 -17.98 1.79
N GLN A 23 5.94 -16.83 2.48
CA GLN A 23 5.17 -16.70 3.72
C GLN A 23 3.68 -16.50 3.43
N LEU A 24 2.86 -17.00 4.37
CA LEU A 24 1.46 -16.60 4.43
C LEU A 24 1.37 -15.14 4.88
N PRO A 25 0.51 -14.32 4.24
CA PRO A 25 0.30 -12.96 4.68
C PRO A 25 -0.35 -12.95 6.06
N ALA A 26 -0.02 -11.95 6.89
CA ALA A 26 -0.72 -11.74 8.15
C ALA A 26 -2.18 -11.35 7.91
N GLU A 27 -2.45 -10.66 6.79
CA GLU A 27 -3.77 -10.21 6.42
C GLU A 27 -3.93 -10.17 4.89
N ILE A 28 -5.18 -10.28 4.44
CA ILE A 28 -5.56 -10.12 3.03
C ILE A 28 -6.55 -8.95 2.92
N GLY A 29 -6.24 -8.00 2.07
CA GLY A 29 -7.12 -6.88 1.75
C GLY A 29 -8.03 -7.17 0.54
N PRO A 30 -9.20 -6.54 0.46
CA PRO A 30 -9.81 -5.74 1.52
C PRO A 30 -10.36 -6.61 2.64
N LYS A 31 -10.08 -6.21 3.88
CA LYS A 31 -10.54 -6.96 5.08
C LYS A 31 -12.05 -6.95 5.28
N HIS A 32 -12.72 -6.00 4.69
CA HIS A 32 -14.13 -5.73 4.96
C HIS A 32 -14.97 -6.00 3.73
N LYS A 33 -15.98 -6.86 3.91
CA LYS A 33 -17.06 -7.03 2.93
C LYS A 33 -17.98 -5.83 3.01
N ALA A 34 -18.62 -5.47 1.88
CA ALA A 34 -19.68 -4.47 1.89
C ALA A 34 -20.72 -4.83 2.96
N GLY A 35 -21.01 -3.91 3.88
CA GLY A 35 -21.91 -4.13 5.00
C GLY A 35 -21.25 -4.44 6.35
N ASP A 36 -19.94 -4.54 6.45
CA ASP A 36 -19.26 -4.66 7.74
C ASP A 36 -19.41 -3.38 8.59
N PRO A 37 -19.60 -3.50 9.92
CA PRO A 37 -19.98 -2.38 10.78
C PRO A 37 -18.83 -1.42 11.16
N LEU A 38 -17.68 -1.46 10.48
CA LEU A 38 -16.58 -0.56 10.81
C LEU A 38 -16.73 0.78 10.09
N PRO A 39 -16.85 1.90 10.84
CA PRO A 39 -16.95 3.23 10.27
C PRO A 39 -15.71 3.58 9.42
N GLY A 40 -15.92 4.27 8.31
CA GLY A 40 -14.83 4.78 7.48
C GLY A 40 -14.36 3.85 6.38
N LEU A 41 -14.11 2.58 6.65
CA LEU A 41 -13.77 1.58 5.62
C LEU A 41 -14.97 1.20 4.76
N ASN A 42 -16.18 1.25 5.33
CA ASN A 42 -17.41 0.96 4.61
C ASN A 42 -17.67 1.92 3.44
N GLN A 43 -17.28 3.19 3.56
CA GLN A 43 -17.51 4.15 2.47
C GLN A 43 -16.74 3.77 1.20
N VAL A 44 -15.48 3.34 1.34
CA VAL A 44 -14.63 2.94 0.22
C VAL A 44 -15.08 1.60 -0.35
N THR A 45 -15.31 0.60 0.49
CA THR A 45 -15.78 -0.73 0.05
C THR A 45 -17.18 -0.67 -0.55
N ASP A 46 -18.09 0.15 -0.02
CA ASP A 46 -19.39 0.38 -0.58
C ASP A 46 -19.33 1.12 -1.94
N MET A 47 -18.44 2.09 -2.08
CA MET A 47 -18.16 2.74 -3.36
C MET A 47 -17.68 1.73 -4.40
N TRP A 48 -16.74 0.85 -4.03
CA TRP A 48 -16.25 -0.21 -4.91
C TRP A 48 -17.34 -1.20 -5.30
N ALA A 49 -18.14 -1.66 -4.33
CA ALA A 49 -19.26 -2.56 -4.60
C ALA A 49 -20.29 -1.94 -5.55
N LYS A 50 -20.64 -0.68 -5.35
CA LYS A 50 -21.55 0.08 -6.25
C LYS A 50 -20.96 0.24 -7.66
N ALA A 51 -19.65 0.37 -7.79
CA ALA A 51 -18.93 0.42 -9.06
C ALA A 51 -18.76 -0.96 -9.73
N GLY A 52 -19.20 -2.05 -9.08
CA GLY A 52 -19.14 -3.41 -9.63
C GLY A 52 -17.83 -4.15 -9.33
N TYR A 53 -16.94 -3.59 -8.50
CA TYR A 53 -15.74 -4.29 -8.06
C TYR A 53 -16.06 -5.45 -7.11
N LYS A 54 -15.32 -6.55 -7.25
CA LYS A 54 -15.53 -7.77 -6.46
C LYS A 54 -14.20 -8.33 -5.97
N THR A 55 -14.26 -8.95 -4.79
CA THR A 55 -13.17 -9.75 -4.21
C THR A 55 -13.10 -11.15 -4.84
N PRO A 56 -12.00 -11.91 -4.70
CA PRO A 56 -11.83 -13.22 -5.31
C PRO A 56 -12.92 -14.23 -4.94
N ASP A 57 -13.42 -14.21 -3.70
CA ASP A 57 -14.52 -15.08 -3.24
C ASP A 57 -15.86 -14.79 -3.95
N LEU A 58 -15.98 -13.63 -4.59
CA LEU A 58 -17.12 -13.23 -5.43
C LEU A 58 -16.77 -13.25 -6.93
N GLY A 59 -15.67 -13.91 -7.31
CA GLY A 59 -15.21 -14.03 -8.70
C GLY A 59 -14.57 -12.76 -9.27
N GLY A 60 -14.05 -11.89 -8.42
CA GLY A 60 -13.38 -10.65 -8.81
C GLY A 60 -11.87 -10.66 -8.61
N THR A 61 -11.25 -9.50 -8.77
CA THR A 61 -9.80 -9.32 -8.76
C THR A 61 -9.31 -8.23 -7.79
N VAL A 62 -10.16 -7.79 -6.88
CA VAL A 62 -9.79 -6.83 -5.82
C VAL A 62 -9.17 -7.60 -4.65
N SER A 63 -7.82 -7.64 -4.59
CA SER A 63 -7.12 -8.30 -3.50
C SER A 63 -5.64 -7.89 -3.44
N TRP A 64 -5.08 -7.89 -2.23
CA TRP A 64 -3.65 -7.79 -1.95
C TRP A 64 -3.33 -8.45 -0.61
N ASP A 65 -2.14 -9.00 -0.50
CA ASP A 65 -1.61 -9.55 0.75
C ASP A 65 -0.93 -8.44 1.56
N MET A 66 -0.97 -8.56 2.89
CA MET A 66 -0.32 -7.62 3.81
C MET A 66 0.63 -8.36 4.76
N PHE A 67 1.85 -7.85 4.85
CA PHE A 67 2.92 -8.34 5.72
C PHE A 67 3.34 -7.24 6.68
N PHE A 68 3.47 -7.56 7.97
CA PHE A 68 3.77 -6.57 9.01
C PHE A 68 5.16 -6.78 9.62
N PRO A 69 5.84 -5.69 10.02
CA PRO A 69 7.08 -5.79 10.78
C PRO A 69 6.83 -6.46 12.14
N GLY A 70 7.81 -7.23 12.61
CA GLY A 70 7.68 -8.02 13.84
C GLY A 70 6.80 -9.28 13.72
N VAL A 71 6.09 -9.46 12.61
CA VAL A 71 5.26 -10.65 12.31
C VAL A 71 5.83 -11.43 11.14
N ASN A 72 5.97 -10.78 9.99
CA ASN A 72 6.43 -11.40 8.74
C ASN A 72 7.86 -11.04 8.38
N PHE A 73 8.36 -9.89 8.84
CA PHE A 73 9.71 -9.44 8.59
C PHE A 73 10.28 -8.66 9.78
N ASP A 74 11.59 -8.49 9.80
CA ASP A 74 12.29 -7.83 10.89
C ASP A 74 11.89 -6.35 11.03
N GLN A 75 11.61 -5.90 12.26
CA GLN A 75 11.27 -4.52 12.57
C GLN A 75 12.33 -3.53 12.09
N SER A 76 13.61 -3.92 12.11
CA SER A 76 14.71 -3.06 11.66
C SER A 76 14.60 -2.61 10.21
N VAL A 77 13.82 -3.30 9.38
CA VAL A 77 13.53 -2.87 7.99
C VAL A 77 12.67 -1.60 8.00
N ALA A 78 11.61 -1.60 8.82
CA ALA A 78 10.76 -0.43 8.99
C ALA A 78 11.54 0.75 9.60
N ASP A 79 12.38 0.46 10.60
CA ASP A 79 13.20 1.48 11.28
C ASP A 79 14.20 2.16 10.32
N LYS A 80 14.92 1.36 9.51
CA LYS A 80 15.85 1.88 8.47
C LYS A 80 15.14 2.70 7.41
N PHE A 81 13.94 2.28 7.00
CA PHE A 81 13.17 3.06 6.04
C PHE A 81 12.63 4.34 6.66
N ALA A 82 12.15 4.30 7.92
CA ALA A 82 11.73 5.49 8.66
C ALA A 82 12.89 6.51 8.80
N GLU A 83 14.09 6.05 9.13
CA GLU A 83 15.30 6.88 9.17
C GLU A 83 15.59 7.54 7.80
N TYR A 84 15.51 6.76 6.71
CA TYR A 84 15.72 7.27 5.35
C TYR A 84 14.77 8.39 4.98
N VAL A 85 13.48 8.30 5.36
CA VAL A 85 12.47 9.33 5.05
C VAL A 85 12.36 10.40 6.13
N GLY A 86 13.14 10.33 7.21
CA GLY A 86 13.13 11.27 8.33
C GLY A 86 11.90 11.18 9.23
N LEU A 87 11.24 10.00 9.25
CA LEU A 87 10.09 9.73 10.11
C LEU A 87 10.57 9.36 11.51
N LYS A 88 10.12 10.09 12.53
CA LYS A 88 10.54 9.86 13.93
C LYS A 88 9.75 8.74 14.62
N ASP A 89 8.45 8.71 14.37
CA ASP A 89 7.53 7.77 15.02
C ASP A 89 6.75 7.02 13.95
N ILE A 90 6.83 5.70 13.94
CA ILE A 90 6.09 4.83 13.01
C ILE A 90 4.71 4.57 13.60
N ASN A 91 3.67 5.12 13.01
CA ASN A 91 2.29 4.84 13.40
C ASN A 91 1.77 3.56 12.75
N SER A 92 2.17 3.29 11.52
CA SER A 92 1.82 2.08 10.80
C SER A 92 2.85 1.79 9.71
N CYS A 93 3.15 0.51 9.50
CA CYS A 93 4.04 0.05 8.44
C CYS A 93 3.57 -1.33 7.97
N TRP A 94 3.49 -1.52 6.65
CA TRP A 94 3.27 -2.85 6.06
C TRP A 94 3.81 -2.94 4.65
N ILE A 95 4.04 -4.17 4.21
CA ILE A 95 4.31 -4.47 2.80
C ILE A 95 3.03 -5.03 2.19
N SER A 96 2.62 -4.45 1.06
CA SER A 96 1.56 -4.99 0.21
C SER A 96 2.17 -5.84 -0.90
N ARG A 97 1.64 -7.06 -1.12
CA ARG A 97 1.92 -7.90 -2.29
C ARG A 97 0.67 -8.00 -3.14
N ILE A 98 0.75 -7.52 -4.37
CA ILE A 98 -0.34 -7.62 -5.35
C ILE A 98 0.07 -8.65 -6.39
N TRP A 99 -0.67 -9.75 -6.48
CA TRP A 99 -0.44 -10.81 -7.46
C TRP A 99 -0.80 -10.36 -8.88
N PRO A 100 -0.22 -10.97 -9.94
CA PRO A 100 -0.63 -10.71 -11.31
C PRO A 100 -2.14 -10.83 -11.52
N GLY A 101 -2.75 -9.83 -12.17
CA GLY A 101 -4.18 -9.74 -12.41
C GLY A 101 -5.01 -9.15 -11.25
N TYR A 102 -4.39 -8.87 -10.10
CA TYR A 102 -5.09 -8.27 -8.96
C TYR A 102 -4.77 -6.78 -8.82
N PHE A 103 -5.61 -6.07 -8.07
CA PHE A 103 -5.45 -4.63 -7.85
C PHE A 103 -6.18 -4.13 -6.59
N ALA A 104 -5.75 -2.97 -6.10
CA ALA A 104 -6.47 -2.12 -5.16
C ALA A 104 -7.14 -1.01 -5.99
N PRO A 105 -8.49 -0.94 -6.04
CA PRO A 105 -9.20 0.09 -6.81
C PRO A 105 -8.91 1.48 -6.29
N ILE A 106 -9.31 2.50 -7.06
CA ILE A 106 -9.17 3.91 -6.67
C ILE A 106 -9.85 4.16 -5.31
N HIS A 107 -9.11 4.75 -4.39
CA HIS A 107 -9.56 5.09 -3.04
C HIS A 107 -8.70 6.20 -2.45
N TRP A 108 -9.12 6.69 -1.30
CA TRP A 108 -8.25 7.40 -0.36
C TRP A 108 -8.19 6.57 0.93
N ASP A 109 -7.11 6.72 1.67
CA ASP A 109 -6.99 6.04 2.96
C ASP A 109 -7.92 6.67 3.99
N VAL A 110 -8.90 5.91 4.41
CA VAL A 110 -9.84 6.30 5.47
C VAL A 110 -9.27 5.85 6.81
N ASN A 111 -9.19 6.75 7.76
CA ASN A 111 -8.93 6.39 9.15
C ASN A 111 -10.25 6.32 9.92
N ASP A 112 -10.34 5.38 10.86
CA ASP A 112 -11.56 4.95 11.56
C ASP A 112 -12.31 6.05 12.38
N ASN A 113 -11.74 7.27 12.49
CA ASN A 113 -12.37 8.35 13.25
C ASN A 113 -12.34 9.68 12.48
N GLU A 114 -13.22 9.84 11.48
CA GLU A 114 -13.34 11.11 10.74
C GLU A 114 -13.57 12.33 11.66
N ILE A 115 -14.20 12.15 12.83
CA ILE A 115 -14.52 13.23 13.78
C ILE A 115 -13.28 13.68 14.56
N GLU A 116 -12.41 12.77 15.00
CA GLU A 116 -11.16 13.12 15.68
C GLU A 116 -10.10 13.66 14.72
N LEU A 117 -10.19 13.29 13.46
CA LEU A 117 -9.17 13.56 12.44
C LEU A 117 -9.33 14.92 11.75
N ALA A 118 -10.51 15.54 11.80
CA ALA A 118 -10.70 16.91 11.29
C ALA A 118 -9.76 17.93 11.95
N ASN A 119 -9.29 17.64 13.17
CA ASN A 119 -8.43 18.50 13.98
C ASN A 119 -6.96 18.05 14.06
N GLN A 120 -6.58 16.93 13.43
CA GLN A 120 -5.18 16.50 13.40
C GLN A 120 -4.48 16.99 12.12
N PRO A 121 -3.21 17.43 12.22
CA PRO A 121 -2.44 17.80 11.03
C PRO A 121 -2.35 16.61 10.06
N ASP A 122 -2.33 16.90 8.77
CA ASP A 122 -2.06 15.89 7.74
C ASP A 122 -0.74 15.17 8.04
N LYS A 123 -0.82 13.85 8.18
CA LYS A 123 0.38 13.04 8.37
C LYS A 123 0.98 12.72 7.01
N LEU A 124 2.30 12.84 6.93
CA LEU A 124 3.04 12.36 5.78
C LEU A 124 2.90 10.85 5.66
N ARG A 125 2.73 10.39 4.44
CA ARG A 125 2.68 8.98 4.05
C ARG A 125 3.73 8.72 3.01
N TRP A 126 4.36 7.57 3.08
CA TRP A 126 5.36 7.14 2.11
C TRP A 126 4.98 5.80 1.50
N HIS A 127 5.23 5.71 0.22
CA HIS A 127 5.05 4.53 -0.61
C HIS A 127 6.38 4.23 -1.30
N CYS A 128 6.94 3.07 -1.04
CA CYS A 128 8.19 2.63 -1.62
C CYS A 128 7.94 1.41 -2.51
N HIS A 129 8.29 1.51 -3.79
CA HIS A 129 8.29 0.37 -4.71
C HIS A 129 9.49 -0.51 -4.42
N ILE A 130 9.30 -1.65 -3.75
CA ILE A 130 10.40 -2.51 -3.32
C ILE A 130 10.65 -3.70 -4.26
N GLY A 131 9.75 -3.97 -5.20
CA GLY A 131 9.91 -4.98 -6.25
C GLY A 131 10.95 -4.59 -7.31
N LYS A 132 11.31 -5.56 -8.16
CA LYS A 132 12.07 -5.26 -9.38
C LYS A 132 11.21 -4.44 -10.34
N PRO A 133 11.81 -3.56 -11.17
CA PRO A 133 11.07 -2.82 -12.19
C PRO A 133 10.31 -3.76 -13.13
N GLU A 134 9.02 -3.51 -13.30
CA GLU A 134 8.18 -4.23 -14.27
C GLU A 134 7.08 -3.31 -14.79
N PHE A 135 6.86 -3.26 -16.11
CA PHE A 135 5.92 -2.34 -16.74
C PHE A 135 4.46 -2.51 -16.25
N GLY A 136 4.08 -3.73 -15.91
CA GLY A 136 2.74 -4.02 -15.38
C GLY A 136 2.50 -3.60 -13.93
N HIS A 137 3.55 -3.19 -13.22
CA HIS A 137 3.45 -2.71 -11.84
C HIS A 137 3.11 -1.21 -11.84
N VAL A 138 1.82 -0.88 -11.76
CA VAL A 138 1.33 0.49 -11.86
C VAL A 138 0.81 1.00 -10.51
N PHE A 139 1.14 2.25 -10.20
CA PHE A 139 0.56 3.02 -9.12
C PHE A 139 0.02 4.34 -9.67
N ILE A 140 -1.24 4.60 -9.42
CA ILE A 140 -1.93 5.84 -9.82
C ILE A 140 -2.13 6.68 -8.58
N ALA A 141 -1.76 7.95 -8.64
CA ALA A 141 -1.96 8.87 -7.54
C ALA A 141 -2.31 10.26 -8.10
N ASP A 142 -3.51 10.74 -7.81
CA ASP A 142 -4.07 11.93 -8.42
C ASP A 142 -4.07 11.82 -9.97
N ASP A 143 -3.38 12.74 -10.63
CA ASP A 143 -3.19 12.82 -12.08
C ASP A 143 -1.94 12.08 -12.59
N LYS A 144 -1.20 11.42 -11.69
CA LYS A 144 0.06 10.73 -12.02
C LYS A 144 -0.13 9.23 -12.15
N CYS A 145 0.47 8.66 -13.20
CA CYS A 145 0.60 7.23 -13.39
C CYS A 145 2.08 6.84 -13.29
N LEU A 146 2.42 6.10 -12.25
CA LEU A 146 3.78 5.65 -11.97
C LEU A 146 3.91 4.19 -12.37
N TYR A 147 4.81 3.88 -13.29
CA TYR A 147 5.08 2.54 -13.78
C TYR A 147 6.58 2.34 -14.00
N ASN A 148 7.02 1.09 -14.09
CA ASN A 148 8.42 0.72 -14.29
C ASN A 148 9.37 1.44 -13.32
N GLN A 149 8.95 1.56 -12.06
CA GLN A 149 9.71 2.25 -11.02
C GLN A 149 10.96 1.46 -10.64
N PRO A 150 12.11 2.10 -10.42
CA PRO A 150 13.27 1.39 -9.87
C PRO A 150 12.96 0.86 -8.47
N GLN A 151 13.63 -0.25 -8.13
CA GLN A 151 13.55 -0.81 -6.78
C GLN A 151 14.03 0.24 -5.76
N GLY A 152 13.27 0.46 -4.70
CA GLY A 152 13.51 1.50 -3.70
C GLY A 152 12.91 2.87 -4.05
N ALA A 153 12.28 3.05 -5.22
CA ALA A 153 11.64 4.33 -5.58
C ALA A 153 10.59 4.71 -4.53
N THR A 154 10.79 5.85 -3.92
CA THR A 154 10.02 6.34 -2.77
C THR A 154 9.28 7.61 -3.11
N TYR A 155 8.02 7.66 -2.74
CA TYR A 155 7.11 8.77 -2.92
C TYR A 155 6.47 9.15 -1.60
N GLN A 156 6.14 10.43 -1.43
CA GLN A 156 5.42 10.94 -0.27
C GLN A 156 4.22 11.79 -0.67
N TRP A 157 3.24 11.85 0.23
CA TRP A 157 2.14 12.81 0.16
C TRP A 157 1.62 13.15 1.55
N SER A 158 1.02 14.34 1.69
CA SER A 158 0.52 14.87 2.96
C SER A 158 -1.00 14.86 3.09
N SER A 159 -1.72 14.54 2.01
CA SER A 159 -3.19 14.57 2.03
C SER A 159 -3.77 13.17 2.24
N ARG A 160 -4.65 13.06 3.26
CA ARG A 160 -5.45 11.83 3.47
C ARG A 160 -6.44 11.58 2.33
N LYS A 161 -6.78 12.61 1.59
CA LYS A 161 -7.73 12.56 0.46
C LYS A 161 -7.05 12.41 -0.89
N LEU A 162 -5.76 12.03 -0.91
CA LEU A 162 -5.12 11.70 -2.17
C LEU A 162 -5.77 10.43 -2.75
N TRP A 163 -6.43 10.58 -3.87
CA TRP A 163 -6.97 9.47 -4.63
C TRP A 163 -5.82 8.63 -5.21
N HIS A 164 -5.81 7.34 -4.89
CA HIS A 164 -4.79 6.45 -5.43
C HIS A 164 -5.31 5.04 -5.69
N ALA A 165 -4.58 4.31 -6.52
CA ALA A 165 -4.85 2.93 -6.89
C ALA A 165 -3.55 2.19 -7.15
N GLY A 166 -3.52 0.89 -6.90
CA GLY A 166 -2.39 0.04 -7.23
C GLY A 166 -2.84 -1.17 -8.05
N THR A 167 -2.21 -1.42 -9.20
CA THR A 167 -2.53 -2.58 -10.01
C THR A 167 -1.29 -3.36 -10.39
N ASN A 168 -1.47 -4.65 -10.65
CA ASN A 168 -0.47 -5.54 -11.19
C ASN A 168 -0.99 -6.20 -12.48
N CYS A 169 -0.64 -5.59 -13.60
CA CYS A 169 -0.84 -6.13 -14.94
C CYS A 169 0.43 -6.85 -15.46
N GLY A 170 1.43 -7.03 -14.60
CA GLY A 170 2.69 -7.70 -14.91
C GLY A 170 2.62 -9.22 -14.75
N LEU A 171 3.79 -9.86 -14.77
CA LEU A 171 3.93 -11.31 -14.71
C LEU A 171 4.44 -11.79 -13.34
N THR A 172 4.98 -10.89 -12.51
CA THR A 172 5.50 -11.20 -11.18
C THR A 172 4.75 -10.45 -10.10
N PRO A 173 4.77 -10.89 -8.83
CA PRO A 173 4.13 -10.16 -7.75
C PRO A 173 4.72 -8.75 -7.58
N LYS A 174 3.86 -7.76 -7.43
CA LYS A 174 4.23 -6.38 -7.12
C LYS A 174 4.33 -6.20 -5.61
N TYR A 175 5.45 -5.67 -5.14
CA TYR A 175 5.69 -5.41 -3.73
C TYR A 175 5.86 -3.93 -3.44
N ILE A 176 5.21 -3.46 -2.39
CA ILE A 176 5.18 -2.05 -1.97
C ILE A 176 5.29 -1.99 -0.46
N LEU A 177 6.20 -1.17 0.06
CA LEU A 177 6.21 -0.81 1.48
C LEU A 177 5.48 0.50 1.67
N ASN A 178 4.56 0.52 2.62
CA ASN A 178 3.79 1.70 3.04
C ASN A 178 4.11 1.99 4.51
N ILE A 179 4.30 3.28 4.84
CA ILE A 179 4.59 3.73 6.21
C ILE A 179 4.04 5.14 6.45
N TRP A 180 3.60 5.42 7.67
CA TRP A 180 3.31 6.75 8.18
C TRP A 180 3.46 6.87 9.69
#